data_3955c180a1aeb1333b564942f2af87e3
#
_entry.id   3955c180a1aeb1333b564942f2af87e3
#
_cell.length_a   1.000
_cell.length_b   1.000
_cell.length_c   1.000
_cell.angle_alpha   90.00
_cell.angle_beta   90.00
_cell.angle_gamma   90.00
#
_symmetry.space_group_name_H-M   'P 1'
#
loop_
_entity.id
_entity.type
_entity.pdbx_description
1 polymer ?
#
loop_
_entity_poly.entity_id
_entity_poly.type
_entity_poly.pdbx_seq_one_letter_code
_entity_poly.pdbx_strand_id
1 'polypeptide(L)'
;LDHWGIVKADVGLKDGRIAAIGKAGNPDIQPGVTIVIGPGTEAIAGEGKILTAGGFDTHIHFISPQQVDDALMSGVTTMLGGGTGPAAGTNATTCTPGPWYVARMLQAAEALP
;
A
#
# COMPACT_ATOMS: atom_id res chain seq x y z
N LEU A 1 -14.12 2.41 -3.82
CA LEU A 1 -15.02 1.33 -3.44
C LEU A 1 -14.83 1.03 -1.96
N ASP A 2 -15.88 1.09 -1.18
CA ASP A 2 -15.87 0.89 0.26
C ASP A 2 -17.13 0.11 0.68
N HIS A 3 -17.25 -0.23 1.98
CA HIS A 3 -18.45 -0.88 2.53
C HIS A 3 -19.75 -0.09 2.31
N TRP A 4 -19.66 1.19 2.05
CA TRP A 4 -20.79 2.02 1.61
C TRP A 4 -21.17 1.84 0.13
N GLY A 5 -20.37 1.10 -0.65
CA GLY A 5 -20.57 0.88 -2.07
C GLY A 5 -19.63 1.70 -2.96
N ILE A 6 -20.12 2.08 -4.13
CA ILE A 6 -19.36 2.86 -5.12
C ILE A 6 -19.72 4.33 -4.97
N VAL A 7 -18.73 5.18 -4.75
CA VAL A 7 -18.87 6.62 -4.66
C VAL A 7 -18.07 7.28 -5.78
N LYS A 8 -18.66 8.24 -6.48
CA LYS A 8 -17.94 9.10 -7.44
C LYS A 8 -17.47 10.34 -6.70
N ALA A 9 -16.17 10.43 -6.46
CA ALA A 9 -15.58 11.54 -5.70
C ALA A 9 -14.08 11.63 -5.99
N ASP A 10 -13.49 12.75 -5.59
CA ASP A 10 -12.05 12.89 -5.47
C ASP A 10 -11.58 12.44 -4.08
N VAL A 11 -10.33 12.00 -3.99
CA VAL A 11 -9.71 11.58 -2.73
C VAL A 11 -8.50 12.46 -2.46
N GLY A 12 -8.53 13.18 -1.35
CA GLY A 12 -7.39 13.94 -0.88
C GLY A 12 -6.50 13.11 0.04
N LEU A 13 -5.20 13.09 -0.26
CA LEU A 13 -4.19 12.43 0.56
C LEU A 13 -3.28 13.47 1.20
N LYS A 14 -2.94 13.29 2.46
CA LYS A 14 -1.97 14.12 3.18
C LYS A 14 -1.29 13.29 4.26
N ASP A 15 0.01 13.44 4.36
CA ASP A 15 0.83 12.79 5.39
C ASP A 15 0.59 11.26 5.45
N GLY A 16 0.51 10.61 4.27
CA GLY A 16 0.27 9.17 4.15
C GLY A 16 -1.13 8.69 4.54
N ARG A 17 -2.11 9.61 4.64
CA ARG A 17 -3.48 9.30 5.06
C ARG A 17 -4.51 9.87 4.10
N ILE A 18 -5.67 9.24 4.04
CA ILE A 18 -6.85 9.83 3.40
C ILE A 18 -7.32 10.99 4.28
N ALA A 19 -7.16 12.21 3.77
CA ALA A 19 -7.55 13.42 4.47
C ALA A 19 -9.02 13.78 4.23
N ALA A 20 -9.52 13.54 3.02
CA ALA A 20 -10.91 13.81 2.66
C ALA A 20 -11.35 13.00 1.44
N ILE A 21 -12.65 12.77 1.35
CA ILE A 21 -13.33 12.26 0.15
C ILE A 21 -14.40 13.28 -0.20
N GLY A 22 -14.40 13.79 -1.44
CA GLY A 22 -15.34 14.85 -1.83
C GLY A 22 -15.06 15.39 -3.23
N LYS A 23 -15.22 16.70 -3.39
CA LYS A 23 -14.94 17.41 -4.63
C LYS A 23 -13.67 18.24 -4.46
N ALA A 24 -12.67 17.92 -5.25
CA ALA A 24 -11.44 18.70 -5.32
C ALA A 24 -11.55 19.87 -6.30
N GLY A 25 -10.94 20.99 -5.97
CA GLY A 25 -10.91 22.14 -6.86
C GLY A 25 -10.55 23.44 -6.17
N ASN A 26 -10.85 24.54 -6.87
CA ASN A 26 -10.72 25.89 -6.35
C ASN A 26 -12.10 26.41 -5.89
N PRO A 27 -12.32 26.65 -4.60
CA PRO A 27 -13.61 27.13 -4.09
C PRO A 27 -14.01 28.51 -4.59
N ASP A 28 -13.06 29.34 -5.03
CA ASP A 28 -13.33 30.69 -5.52
C ASP A 28 -14.08 30.68 -6.87
N ILE A 29 -13.97 29.59 -7.63
CA ILE A 29 -14.55 29.48 -8.96
C ILE A 29 -15.45 28.24 -9.13
N GLN A 30 -15.42 27.32 -8.19
CA GLN A 30 -16.17 26.06 -8.26
C GLN A 30 -17.02 25.86 -7.00
N PRO A 31 -18.34 25.84 -7.10
CA PRO A 31 -19.20 25.58 -5.95
C PRO A 31 -19.08 24.14 -5.46
N GLY A 32 -19.22 23.94 -4.14
CA GLY A 32 -19.25 22.64 -3.52
C GLY A 32 -17.87 21.95 -3.37
N VAL A 33 -16.78 22.70 -3.53
CA VAL A 33 -15.44 22.20 -3.26
C VAL A 33 -15.27 21.92 -1.77
N THR A 34 -14.83 20.71 -1.46
CA THR A 34 -14.51 20.26 -0.09
C THR A 34 -13.03 19.92 0.10
N ILE A 35 -12.31 19.78 -1.02
CA ILE A 35 -10.86 19.51 -1.05
C ILE A 35 -10.20 20.62 -1.86
N VAL A 36 -9.50 21.52 -1.20
CA VAL A 36 -8.88 22.65 -1.88
C VAL A 36 -7.57 22.21 -2.55
N ILE A 37 -7.48 22.49 -3.86
CA ILE A 37 -6.25 22.30 -4.63
C ILE A 37 -5.42 23.58 -4.53
N GLY A 38 -4.25 23.47 -3.93
CA GLY A 38 -3.28 24.55 -3.77
C GLY A 38 -2.03 24.36 -4.65
N PRO A 39 -1.10 25.32 -4.63
CA PRO A 39 0.10 25.26 -5.45
C PRO A 39 1.06 24.10 -5.12
N GLY A 40 0.94 23.52 -3.94
CA GLY A 40 1.69 22.31 -3.54
C GLY A 40 0.93 21.01 -3.69
N THR A 41 -0.23 21.03 -4.35
CA THR A 41 -1.04 19.82 -4.55
C THR A 41 -0.65 19.14 -5.84
N GLU A 42 -0.24 17.88 -5.76
CA GLU A 42 -0.09 17.01 -6.91
C GLU A 42 -1.45 16.40 -7.27
N ALA A 43 -1.78 16.37 -8.56
CA ALA A 43 -3.00 15.76 -9.05
C ALA A 43 -2.70 14.49 -9.84
N ILE A 44 -3.32 13.39 -9.43
CA ILE A 44 -3.23 12.09 -10.11
C ILE A 44 -4.58 11.82 -10.77
N ALA A 45 -4.57 11.64 -12.10
CA ALA A 45 -5.78 11.37 -12.87
C ALA A 45 -6.36 9.99 -12.54
N GLY A 46 -7.62 9.98 -12.13
CA GLY A 46 -8.37 8.76 -11.79
C GLY A 46 -9.56 8.46 -12.70
N GLU A 47 -9.73 9.23 -13.77
CA GLU A 47 -10.84 9.06 -14.70
C GLU A 47 -10.87 7.65 -15.30
N GLY A 48 -12.04 7.03 -15.29
CA GLY A 48 -12.24 5.67 -15.80
C GLY A 48 -11.63 4.57 -14.94
N LYS A 49 -11.18 4.91 -13.73
CA LYS A 49 -10.58 3.96 -12.78
C LYS A 49 -11.46 3.79 -11.54
N ILE A 50 -11.27 2.67 -10.88
CA ILE A 50 -11.87 2.39 -9.57
C ILE A 50 -10.75 2.41 -8.54
N LEU A 51 -10.87 3.29 -7.55
CA LEU A 51 -9.98 3.30 -6.40
C LEU A 51 -10.53 2.38 -5.32
N THR A 52 -9.69 1.47 -4.86
CA THR A 52 -9.98 0.54 -3.76
C THR A 52 -8.89 0.65 -2.70
N ALA A 53 -9.13 0.08 -1.53
CA ALA A 53 -8.04 -0.23 -0.61
C ALA A 53 -7.04 -1.17 -1.30
N GLY A 54 -5.78 -1.04 -0.95
CA GLY A 54 -4.75 -1.99 -1.38
C GLY A 54 -4.99 -3.38 -0.83
N GLY A 55 -4.49 -4.38 -1.53
CA GLY A 55 -4.58 -5.76 -1.10
C GLY A 55 -3.79 -6.00 0.20
N PHE A 56 -4.35 -6.81 1.08
CA PHE A 56 -3.68 -7.28 2.29
C PHE A 56 -3.47 -8.79 2.17
N ASP A 57 -2.23 -9.20 1.95
CA ASP A 57 -1.87 -10.62 1.92
C ASP A 57 -1.44 -11.07 3.31
N THR A 58 -2.21 -11.94 3.89
CA THR A 58 -2.01 -12.41 5.28
C THR A 58 -1.17 -13.68 5.38
N HIS A 59 -0.68 -14.21 4.27
CA HIS A 59 0.12 -15.43 4.27
C HIS A 59 1.18 -15.41 3.18
N ILE A 60 2.31 -14.81 3.47
CA ILE A 60 3.45 -14.81 2.54
C ILE A 60 4.69 -15.44 3.18
N HIS A 61 5.60 -15.86 2.30
CA HIS A 61 6.94 -16.29 2.64
C HIS A 61 7.94 -15.32 2.02
N PHE A 62 8.74 -14.64 2.84
CA PHE A 62 9.75 -13.68 2.35
C PHE A 62 10.95 -14.43 1.74
N ILE A 63 10.81 -14.82 0.49
CA ILE A 63 11.82 -15.60 -0.22
C ILE A 63 12.86 -14.71 -0.87
N SER A 64 12.43 -13.60 -1.48
CA SER A 64 13.31 -12.65 -2.13
C SER A 64 12.77 -11.22 -2.07
N PRO A 65 13.64 -10.18 -2.09
CA PRO A 65 13.21 -8.78 -2.07
C PRO A 65 12.33 -8.38 -3.26
N GLN A 66 12.54 -8.97 -4.43
CA GLN A 66 11.77 -8.69 -5.64
C GLN A 66 10.27 -8.95 -5.47
N GLN A 67 9.91 -9.81 -4.56
CA GLN A 67 8.53 -10.13 -4.21
C GLN A 67 7.74 -8.87 -3.78
N VAL A 68 8.40 -7.91 -3.16
CA VAL A 68 7.74 -6.67 -2.71
C VAL A 68 7.35 -5.79 -3.90
N ASP A 69 8.24 -5.66 -4.88
CA ASP A 69 7.94 -4.91 -6.10
C ASP A 69 6.79 -5.54 -6.88
N ASP A 70 6.80 -6.86 -7.03
CA ASP A 70 5.72 -7.60 -7.70
C ASP A 70 4.39 -7.44 -6.96
N ALA A 71 4.41 -7.46 -5.63
CA ALA A 71 3.23 -7.24 -4.81
C ALA A 71 2.65 -5.83 -5.00
N LEU A 72 3.49 -4.79 -4.93
CA LEU A 72 3.07 -3.41 -5.17
C LEU A 72 2.50 -3.21 -6.57
N MET A 73 3.16 -3.74 -7.59
CA MET A 73 2.69 -3.69 -8.98
C MET A 73 1.36 -4.42 -9.18
N SER A 74 1.05 -5.39 -8.33
CA SER A 74 -0.21 -6.13 -8.32
C SER A 74 -1.28 -5.51 -7.41
N GLY A 75 -0.97 -4.39 -6.74
CA GLY A 75 -1.91 -3.70 -5.84
C GLY A 75 -1.97 -4.26 -4.41
N VAL A 76 -1.04 -5.11 -4.02
CA VAL A 76 -0.88 -5.54 -2.63
C VAL A 76 -0.02 -4.52 -1.90
N THR A 77 -0.58 -3.87 -0.87
CA THR A 77 0.09 -2.80 -0.12
C THR A 77 0.49 -3.20 1.29
N THR A 78 0.04 -4.36 1.74
CA THR A 78 0.37 -4.87 3.07
C THR A 78 0.55 -6.37 3.00
N MET A 79 1.61 -6.85 3.62
CA MET A 79 1.92 -8.26 3.70
C MET A 79 2.22 -8.66 5.13
N LEU A 80 1.62 -9.77 5.57
CA LEU A 80 1.93 -10.42 6.83
C LEU A 80 2.53 -11.78 6.51
N GLY A 81 3.77 -11.97 6.88
CA GLY A 81 4.43 -13.22 6.60
C GLY A 81 5.47 -13.59 7.63
N GLY A 82 5.95 -14.77 7.51
CA GLY A 82 7.00 -15.33 8.35
C GLY A 82 8.13 -15.88 7.52
N GLY A 83 9.19 -16.14 8.23
CA GLY A 83 10.48 -16.39 7.77
C GLY A 83 10.74 -17.63 7.06
N THR A 84 10.47 -17.77 5.85
CA THR A 84 11.02 -18.90 5.17
C THR A 84 11.58 -18.52 3.84
N GLY A 85 12.77 -18.78 3.71
CA GLY A 85 13.42 -18.74 2.45
C GLY A 85 13.97 -20.13 2.10
N PRO A 86 14.67 -20.24 0.98
CA PRO A 86 15.36 -21.46 0.57
C PRO A 86 16.60 -21.78 1.42
N ALA A 87 16.83 -21.07 2.53
CA ALA A 87 17.98 -21.28 3.37
C ALA A 87 17.88 -22.62 4.14
N ALA A 88 19.02 -23.23 4.43
CA ALA A 88 19.10 -24.52 5.10
C ALA A 88 18.40 -24.57 6.48
N GLY A 89 18.30 -23.41 7.15
CA GLY A 89 17.56 -23.29 8.41
C GLY A 89 16.03 -23.24 8.25
N THR A 90 15.51 -23.33 7.05
CA THR A 90 14.09 -23.22 6.75
C THR A 90 13.53 -24.48 6.08
N ASN A 91 13.97 -25.63 6.55
CA ASN A 91 13.59 -26.93 5.99
C ASN A 91 12.07 -27.15 5.91
N ALA A 92 11.32 -26.59 6.82
CA ALA A 92 9.91 -26.47 6.66
C ALA A 92 9.64 -25.07 6.11
N THR A 93 9.34 -24.95 4.85
CA THR A 93 9.15 -23.72 4.10
C THR A 93 8.27 -22.63 4.76
N THR A 94 7.88 -22.80 5.99
CA THR A 94 6.99 -21.91 6.74
C THR A 94 7.56 -21.45 8.08
N CYS A 95 8.76 -21.86 8.47
CA CYS A 95 9.32 -21.55 9.77
C CYS A 95 10.66 -20.82 9.70
N THR A 96 10.82 -19.83 10.54
CA THR A 96 12.11 -19.20 10.79
C THR A 96 12.66 -19.80 12.09
N PRO A 97 13.73 -20.61 12.07
CA PRO A 97 14.14 -21.44 13.20
C PRO A 97 14.97 -20.66 14.23
N GLY A 98 14.66 -19.42 14.50
CA GLY A 98 15.29 -18.70 15.56
C GLY A 98 15.58 -17.23 15.29
N PRO A 99 16.03 -16.49 16.31
CA PRO A 99 16.16 -15.04 16.25
C PRO A 99 17.18 -14.56 15.23
N TRP A 100 18.21 -15.32 14.93
CA TRP A 100 19.20 -14.95 13.93
C TRP A 100 18.57 -14.79 12.54
N TYR A 101 17.70 -15.72 12.14
CA TYR A 101 17.05 -15.67 10.83
C TYR A 101 16.04 -14.53 10.75
N VAL A 102 15.29 -14.28 11.84
CA VAL A 102 14.40 -13.13 11.95
C VAL A 102 15.18 -11.82 11.78
N ALA A 103 16.33 -11.70 12.43
CA ALA A 103 17.20 -10.54 12.29
C ALA A 103 17.69 -10.34 10.85
N ARG A 104 18.03 -11.43 10.15
CA ARG A 104 18.45 -11.35 8.73
C ARG A 104 17.30 -10.91 7.82
N MET A 105 16.09 -11.32 8.09
CA MET A 105 14.90 -10.88 7.34
C MET A 105 14.60 -9.41 7.56
N LEU A 106 14.66 -8.95 8.81
CA LEU A 106 14.49 -7.53 9.12
C LEU A 106 15.57 -6.69 8.44
N GLN A 107 16.82 -7.14 8.47
CA GLN A 107 17.91 -6.46 7.79
C GLN A 107 17.72 -6.42 6.26
N ALA A 108 17.22 -7.47 5.66
CA ALA A 108 16.91 -7.49 4.23
C ALA A 108 15.77 -6.52 3.89
N ALA A 109 14.80 -6.36 4.79
CA ALA A 109 13.67 -5.45 4.61
C ALA A 109 14.07 -3.97 4.72
N GLU A 110 15.19 -3.62 5.35
CA GLU A 110 15.69 -2.23 5.43
C GLU A 110 16.00 -1.61 4.06
N ALA A 111 16.22 -2.43 3.05
CA ALA A 111 16.47 -1.97 1.68
C ALA A 111 15.20 -1.76 0.85
N LEU A 112 14.04 -2.07 1.41
CA LEU A 112 12.75 -1.94 0.73
C LEU A 112 12.19 -0.52 0.86
N PRO A 113 11.38 -0.05 -0.10
CA PRO A 113 10.78 1.28 -0.09
C PRO A 113 9.78 1.50 1.05
#